data_fe5ec9591f8f7d0abf6d07139e503eaf
#
_entry.id   fe5ec9591f8f7d0abf6d07139e503eaf
#
_cell.length_a   1.000
_cell.length_b   1.000
_cell.length_c   1.000
_cell.angle_alpha   90.00
_cell.angle_beta   90.00
_cell.angle_gamma   90.00
#
_symmetry.space_group_name_H-M   'P 1'
#
loop_
_entity.id
_entity.type
_entity.pdbx_description
1 polymer ?
#
loop_
_entity_poly.entity_id
_entity_poly.type
_entity_poly.pdbx_seq_one_letter_code
_entity_poly.pdbx_strand_id
1 'polypeptide(L)'
;PENPPQTFQQALQMVWFAHVYFQIEVCTTACGFGRFDQYMWPYYKKDVIDEKNITQDEALEMLECFYLKACEVYEVRDKWYATSFAGYPMWEILVVGGQTPDGKDATNELSYLCLEAANQLKTTQPVMAVRTWEGTPEELIRKGCKMIQEGQANPGFFNDYAAMKMTLGKGCTIEEARDWTIVGCIQPGPGGGSTDGSPDAGYVNMGKMIEFVLHNGVDPRTGKLMGLQTGDPRKFKNIEEFKDALKKQILHHYKLVTAGYNIMQGIHMLRYPVIFASMVTKGCVESGKSVQQGGAKYSTAGLFITGAANMADSIAAIEKCVYEDKDITMDELIDALDHNFEGQERMRQLLLNKPEKFGNDEAHVDGIYREMMHFIADEVQQWPDARGGHYSF
;
A
#
# COMPACT_ATOMS: atom_id res chain seq x y z
N PRO A 1 -24.43 -19.43 12.15
CA PRO A 1 -24.19 -20.82 11.73
C PRO A 1 -23.40 -21.53 12.80
N GLU A 2 -23.94 -22.66 13.28
CA GLU A 2 -23.31 -23.47 14.34
C GLU A 2 -22.25 -24.43 13.76
N ASN A 3 -22.25 -24.60 12.44
CA ASN A 3 -21.37 -25.52 11.75
C ASN A 3 -20.54 -24.80 10.68
N PRO A 4 -19.32 -25.28 10.38
CA PRO A 4 -18.53 -24.76 9.27
C PRO A 4 -19.23 -25.00 7.93
N PRO A 5 -18.95 -24.17 6.90
CA PRO A 5 -19.53 -24.34 5.57
C PRO A 5 -19.15 -25.70 4.98
N GLN A 6 -20.05 -26.31 4.21
CA GLN A 6 -19.86 -27.60 3.57
C GLN A 6 -19.82 -27.51 2.05
N THR A 7 -20.34 -26.42 1.47
CA THR A 7 -20.41 -26.19 0.02
C THR A 7 -19.74 -24.88 -0.35
N PHE A 8 -19.42 -24.73 -1.63
CA PHE A 8 -18.86 -23.50 -2.20
C PHE A 8 -19.76 -22.30 -1.94
N GLN A 9 -21.07 -22.44 -2.15
CA GLN A 9 -22.05 -21.40 -1.88
C GLN A 9 -22.07 -20.99 -0.39
N GLN A 10 -22.07 -21.96 0.52
CA GLN A 10 -22.07 -21.69 1.95
C GLN A 10 -20.77 -20.98 2.38
N ALA A 11 -19.64 -21.36 1.79
CA ALA A 11 -18.36 -20.72 2.06
C ALA A 11 -18.34 -19.27 1.57
N LEU A 12 -18.83 -18.99 0.37
CA LEU A 12 -19.02 -17.63 -0.15
C LEU A 12 -19.91 -16.79 0.76
N GLN A 13 -21.03 -17.35 1.20
CA GLN A 13 -21.95 -16.69 2.12
C GLN A 13 -21.30 -16.39 3.48
N MET A 14 -20.46 -17.30 3.99
CA MET A 14 -19.70 -17.08 5.22
C MET A 14 -18.70 -15.92 5.08
N VAL A 15 -17.96 -15.89 3.97
CA VAL A 15 -17.03 -14.79 3.67
C VAL A 15 -17.79 -13.47 3.60
N TRP A 16 -18.94 -13.44 2.93
CA TRP A 16 -19.77 -12.25 2.85
C TRP A 16 -20.25 -11.77 4.22
N PHE A 17 -20.75 -12.66 5.05
CA PHE A 17 -21.18 -12.29 6.41
C PHE A 17 -20.02 -11.77 7.26
N ALA A 18 -18.86 -12.40 7.19
CA ALA A 18 -17.68 -11.91 7.89
C ALA A 18 -17.32 -10.49 7.41
N HIS A 19 -17.34 -10.26 6.11
CA HIS A 19 -17.09 -8.94 5.52
C HIS A 19 -18.08 -7.88 6.02
N VAL A 20 -19.39 -8.19 6.01
CA VAL A 20 -20.43 -7.27 6.52
C VAL A 20 -20.24 -6.96 8.00
N TYR A 21 -19.89 -7.96 8.82
CA TYR A 21 -19.60 -7.73 10.24
C TYR A 21 -18.38 -6.83 10.45
N PHE A 22 -17.32 -7.01 9.67
CA PHE A 22 -16.17 -6.08 9.69
C PHE A 22 -16.59 -4.66 9.34
N GLN A 23 -17.39 -4.48 8.32
CA GLN A 23 -17.85 -3.15 7.90
C GLN A 23 -18.72 -2.47 8.97
N ILE A 24 -19.61 -3.22 9.62
CA ILE A 24 -20.45 -2.70 10.71
C ILE A 24 -19.61 -2.32 11.93
N GLU A 25 -18.61 -3.13 12.29
CA GLU A 25 -17.82 -2.90 13.51
C GLU A 25 -16.77 -1.81 13.34
N VAL A 26 -16.03 -1.81 12.21
CA VAL A 26 -14.83 -1.01 12.05
C VAL A 26 -15.02 0.15 11.08
N CYS A 27 -16.05 0.08 10.22
CA CYS A 27 -16.27 1.07 9.17
C CYS A 27 -14.98 1.33 8.34
N THR A 28 -14.36 0.24 7.85
CA THR A 28 -13.06 0.27 7.20
C THR A 28 -13.16 0.43 5.69
N THR A 29 -12.29 1.25 5.12
CA THR A 29 -12.15 1.41 3.66
C THR A 29 -11.25 0.36 3.01
N ALA A 30 -10.77 -0.63 3.74
CA ALA A 30 -9.71 -1.51 3.24
C ALA A 30 -9.84 -2.93 3.79
N CYS A 31 -11.02 -3.53 3.64
CA CYS A 31 -11.27 -4.91 4.05
C CYS A 31 -11.11 -5.86 2.86
N GLY A 32 -9.89 -6.34 2.63
CA GLY A 32 -9.60 -7.26 1.54
C GLY A 32 -10.08 -8.69 1.81
N PHE A 33 -10.43 -9.42 0.75
CA PHE A 33 -10.80 -10.83 0.81
C PHE A 33 -9.59 -11.78 0.93
N GLY A 34 -8.38 -11.23 0.93
CA GLY A 34 -7.15 -12.01 1.10
C GLY A 34 -6.91 -13.01 -0.04
N ARG A 35 -6.24 -14.11 0.30
CA ARG A 35 -5.90 -15.20 -0.65
C ARG A 35 -7.12 -16.07 -0.94
N PHE A 36 -8.07 -15.48 -1.63
CA PHE A 36 -9.40 -16.07 -1.86
C PHE A 36 -9.35 -17.42 -2.57
N ASP A 37 -8.54 -17.54 -3.60
CA ASP A 37 -8.37 -18.77 -4.37
C ASP A 37 -7.77 -19.93 -3.56
N GLN A 38 -7.15 -19.65 -2.38
CA GLN A 38 -6.57 -20.68 -1.55
C GLN A 38 -7.57 -21.21 -0.52
N TYR A 39 -8.18 -20.34 0.28
CA TYR A 39 -9.10 -20.83 1.33
C TYR A 39 -10.47 -21.24 0.78
N MET A 40 -10.85 -20.77 -0.40
CA MET A 40 -12.07 -21.20 -1.11
C MET A 40 -11.84 -22.45 -1.96
N TRP A 41 -10.58 -22.77 -2.31
CA TRP A 41 -10.25 -23.92 -3.18
C TRP A 41 -10.81 -25.25 -2.71
N PRO A 42 -10.73 -25.65 -1.42
CA PRO A 42 -11.28 -26.93 -0.97
C PRO A 42 -12.78 -27.09 -1.23
N TYR A 43 -13.54 -26.02 -1.11
CA TYR A 43 -14.99 -26.01 -1.36
C TYR A 43 -15.30 -26.05 -2.85
N TYR A 44 -14.59 -25.27 -3.65
CA TYR A 44 -14.71 -25.28 -5.10
C TYR A 44 -14.34 -26.67 -5.66
N LYS A 45 -13.19 -27.19 -5.27
CA LYS A 45 -12.71 -28.47 -5.72
C LYS A 45 -13.71 -29.58 -5.40
N LYS A 46 -14.24 -29.59 -4.18
CA LYS A 46 -15.25 -30.57 -3.75
C LYS A 46 -16.49 -30.49 -4.63
N ASP A 47 -17.10 -29.31 -4.75
CA ASP A 47 -18.43 -29.18 -5.35
C ASP A 47 -18.38 -29.22 -6.89
N VAL A 48 -17.35 -28.67 -7.52
CA VAL A 48 -17.25 -28.58 -8.99
C VAL A 48 -16.51 -29.77 -9.60
N ILE A 49 -15.40 -30.20 -8.97
CA ILE A 49 -14.49 -31.18 -9.58
C ILE A 49 -14.80 -32.61 -9.09
N ASP A 50 -14.82 -32.80 -7.76
CA ASP A 50 -14.87 -34.11 -7.14
C ASP A 50 -16.30 -34.68 -7.13
N GLU A 51 -17.27 -33.93 -6.59
CA GLU A 51 -18.67 -34.37 -6.43
C GLU A 51 -19.58 -33.92 -7.57
N LYS A 52 -19.18 -32.88 -8.31
CA LYS A 52 -19.95 -32.28 -9.43
C LYS A 52 -21.37 -31.89 -9.04
N ASN A 53 -21.51 -31.33 -7.85
CA ASN A 53 -22.79 -30.82 -7.33
C ASN A 53 -23.24 -29.57 -8.08
N ILE A 54 -22.28 -28.77 -8.56
CA ILE A 54 -22.49 -27.59 -9.40
C ILE A 54 -21.52 -27.61 -10.58
N THR A 55 -21.87 -26.94 -11.65
CA THR A 55 -21.01 -26.72 -12.82
C THR A 55 -20.04 -25.57 -12.57
N GLN A 56 -19.02 -25.46 -13.44
CA GLN A 56 -18.11 -24.31 -13.42
C GLN A 56 -18.82 -23.01 -13.74
N ASP A 57 -19.82 -23.03 -14.64
CA ASP A 57 -20.62 -21.84 -14.98
C ASP A 57 -21.48 -21.37 -13.80
N GLU A 58 -22.07 -22.29 -13.05
CA GLU A 58 -22.81 -21.95 -11.81
C GLU A 58 -21.89 -21.39 -10.74
N ALA A 59 -20.66 -21.92 -10.61
CA ALA A 59 -19.65 -21.36 -9.69
C ALA A 59 -19.20 -19.95 -10.15
N LEU A 60 -19.07 -19.72 -11.45
CA LEU A 60 -18.77 -18.41 -12.01
C LEU A 60 -19.88 -17.39 -11.69
N GLU A 61 -21.15 -17.75 -11.92
CA GLU A 61 -22.31 -16.92 -11.58
C GLU A 61 -22.35 -16.57 -10.08
N MET A 62 -22.02 -17.53 -9.20
CA MET A 62 -21.93 -17.29 -7.76
C MET A 62 -20.83 -16.26 -7.42
N LEU A 63 -19.66 -16.32 -8.07
CA LEU A 63 -18.58 -15.35 -7.91
C LEU A 63 -19.01 -13.98 -8.42
N GLU A 64 -19.66 -13.93 -9.56
CA GLU A 64 -20.18 -12.67 -10.11
C GLU A 64 -21.19 -12.01 -9.18
N CYS A 65 -22.12 -12.79 -8.63
CA CYS A 65 -23.04 -12.30 -7.59
C CYS A 65 -22.31 -11.78 -6.35
N PHE A 66 -21.26 -12.49 -5.90
CA PHE A 66 -20.43 -12.05 -4.78
C PHE A 66 -19.70 -10.73 -5.09
N TYR A 67 -19.17 -10.54 -6.30
CA TYR A 67 -18.51 -9.30 -6.72
C TYR A 67 -19.49 -8.13 -6.82
N LEU A 68 -20.70 -8.37 -7.32
CA LEU A 68 -21.75 -7.36 -7.31
C LEU A 68 -22.11 -6.94 -5.88
N LYS A 69 -22.15 -7.88 -4.94
CA LYS A 69 -22.34 -7.58 -3.51
C LYS A 69 -21.22 -6.72 -2.93
N ALA A 70 -19.96 -6.99 -3.29
CA ALA A 70 -18.84 -6.14 -2.87
C ALA A 70 -19.01 -4.69 -3.35
N CYS A 71 -19.61 -4.47 -4.52
CA CYS A 71 -19.90 -3.13 -5.02
C CYS A 71 -21.04 -2.41 -4.29
N GLU A 72 -21.84 -3.11 -3.47
CA GLU A 72 -22.94 -2.49 -2.71
C GLU A 72 -22.50 -1.86 -1.39
N VAL A 73 -21.28 -2.17 -0.93
CA VAL A 73 -20.76 -1.65 0.33
C VAL A 73 -20.21 -0.25 0.13
N TYR A 74 -20.81 0.71 0.81
CA TYR A 74 -20.38 2.10 0.83
C TYR A 74 -20.40 2.65 2.25
N GLU A 75 -19.40 3.44 2.58
CA GLU A 75 -19.31 4.12 3.86
C GLU A 75 -19.56 5.61 3.74
N VAL A 76 -20.24 6.16 4.75
CA VAL A 76 -20.37 7.60 4.92
C VAL A 76 -19.10 8.14 5.56
N ARG A 77 -18.39 9.01 4.85
CA ARG A 77 -17.14 9.60 5.28
C ARG A 77 -17.26 11.11 5.49
N ASP A 78 -16.35 11.68 6.25
CA ASP A 78 -16.25 13.12 6.40
C ASP A 78 -15.93 13.81 5.05
N LYS A 79 -16.18 15.12 5.00
CA LYS A 79 -16.02 15.91 3.76
C LYS A 79 -14.61 15.85 3.19
N TRP A 80 -13.59 15.86 4.03
CA TRP A 80 -12.20 15.83 3.58
C TRP A 80 -11.87 14.50 2.90
N TYR A 81 -12.24 13.41 3.55
CA TYR A 81 -12.04 12.07 3.01
C TYR A 81 -12.81 11.86 1.72
N ALA A 82 -14.09 12.22 1.70
CA ALA A 82 -14.95 12.11 0.52
C ALA A 82 -14.44 12.96 -0.66
N THR A 83 -13.80 14.09 -0.40
CA THR A 83 -13.21 14.93 -1.44
C THR A 83 -11.88 14.34 -1.96
N SER A 84 -11.05 13.82 -1.08
CA SER A 84 -9.74 13.26 -1.42
C SER A 84 -9.84 11.93 -2.17
N PHE A 85 -10.87 11.14 -1.84
CA PHE A 85 -11.12 9.81 -2.41
C PHE A 85 -12.48 9.72 -3.11
N ALA A 86 -12.93 10.81 -3.73
CA ALA A 86 -14.22 10.88 -4.40
C ALA A 86 -14.37 9.80 -5.49
N GLY A 87 -15.52 9.12 -5.49
CA GLY A 87 -15.80 8.04 -6.44
C GLY A 87 -15.07 6.74 -6.14
N TYR A 88 -14.33 6.66 -5.04
CA TYR A 88 -13.59 5.46 -4.68
C TYR A 88 -14.44 4.44 -3.98
N PRO A 89 -14.28 3.19 -4.40
CA PRO A 89 -14.79 2.03 -3.70
C PRO A 89 -13.96 1.74 -2.44
N MET A 90 -14.34 0.67 -1.77
CA MET A 90 -13.83 0.29 -0.46
C MET A 90 -12.48 -0.42 -0.47
N TRP A 91 -11.75 -0.50 -1.61
CA TRP A 91 -10.50 -1.27 -1.78
C TRP A 91 -10.57 -2.70 -1.20
N GLU A 92 -11.57 -3.42 -1.64
CA GLU A 92 -11.80 -4.81 -1.26
C GLU A 92 -10.94 -5.72 -2.15
N ILE A 93 -9.69 -5.92 -1.76
CA ILE A 93 -8.75 -6.65 -2.60
C ILE A 93 -8.97 -8.16 -2.49
N LEU A 94 -9.02 -8.81 -3.65
CA LEU A 94 -9.02 -10.26 -3.81
C LEU A 94 -7.71 -10.71 -4.45
N VAL A 95 -6.97 -11.56 -3.74
CA VAL A 95 -5.63 -11.99 -4.14
C VAL A 95 -5.68 -13.41 -4.69
N VAL A 96 -5.02 -13.65 -5.83
CA VAL A 96 -4.90 -14.97 -6.46
C VAL A 96 -3.44 -15.31 -6.79
N GLY A 97 -3.14 -16.60 -6.90
CA GLY A 97 -1.82 -17.12 -7.30
C GLY A 97 -0.76 -17.02 -6.19
N GLY A 98 0.49 -16.87 -6.60
CA GLY A 98 1.66 -16.84 -5.72
C GLY A 98 2.15 -18.20 -5.31
N GLN A 99 2.71 -18.32 -4.10
CA GLN A 99 3.26 -19.55 -3.57
C GLN A 99 2.40 -20.13 -2.45
N THR A 100 2.40 -21.46 -2.35
CA THR A 100 1.93 -22.18 -1.17
C THR A 100 2.94 -22.03 -0.01
N PRO A 101 2.56 -22.29 1.24
CA PRO A 101 3.51 -22.22 2.37
C PRO A 101 4.77 -23.09 2.18
N ASP A 102 4.66 -24.21 1.47
CA ASP A 102 5.79 -25.11 1.14
C ASP A 102 6.58 -24.69 -0.11
N GLY A 103 6.26 -23.55 -0.72
CA GLY A 103 7.03 -22.93 -1.80
C GLY A 103 6.74 -23.47 -3.20
N LYS A 104 5.57 -24.09 -3.41
CA LYS A 104 5.10 -24.50 -4.72
C LYS A 104 4.17 -23.45 -5.32
N ASP A 105 3.87 -23.60 -6.61
CA ASP A 105 2.86 -22.77 -7.24
C ASP A 105 1.48 -22.99 -6.59
N ALA A 106 0.83 -21.88 -6.24
CA ALA A 106 -0.49 -21.87 -5.62
C ALA A 106 -1.64 -21.63 -6.61
N THR A 107 -1.31 -21.42 -7.89
CA THR A 107 -2.31 -21.22 -8.94
C THR A 107 -3.19 -22.46 -9.10
N ASN A 108 -4.49 -22.26 -9.14
CA ASN A 108 -5.47 -23.32 -9.32
C ASN A 108 -6.62 -22.86 -10.25
N GLU A 109 -7.57 -23.73 -10.57
CA GLU A 109 -8.68 -23.38 -11.47
C GLU A 109 -9.51 -22.21 -10.96
N LEU A 110 -9.68 -22.09 -9.63
CA LEU A 110 -10.41 -20.97 -9.03
C LEU A 110 -9.68 -19.64 -9.22
N SER A 111 -8.33 -19.63 -9.30
CA SER A 111 -7.55 -18.43 -9.63
C SER A 111 -7.96 -17.84 -10.98
N TYR A 112 -8.12 -18.71 -11.99
CA TYR A 112 -8.58 -18.31 -13.32
C TYR A 112 -10.05 -17.88 -13.33
N LEU A 113 -10.89 -18.58 -12.56
CA LEU A 113 -12.31 -18.28 -12.49
C LEU A 113 -12.58 -16.92 -11.81
N CYS A 114 -11.80 -16.59 -10.77
CA CYS A 114 -11.85 -15.28 -10.12
C CYS A 114 -11.53 -14.14 -11.11
N LEU A 115 -10.49 -14.32 -11.94
CA LEU A 115 -10.17 -13.32 -12.96
C LEU A 115 -11.24 -13.26 -14.05
N GLU A 116 -11.86 -14.40 -14.40
CA GLU A 116 -12.96 -14.43 -15.38
C GLU A 116 -14.17 -13.64 -14.91
N ALA A 117 -14.62 -13.87 -13.68
CA ALA A 117 -15.72 -13.12 -13.09
C ALA A 117 -15.46 -11.60 -13.12
N ALA A 118 -14.27 -11.17 -12.73
CA ALA A 118 -13.89 -9.77 -12.79
C ALA A 118 -13.86 -9.24 -14.23
N ASN A 119 -13.40 -10.06 -15.19
CA ASN A 119 -13.34 -9.67 -16.59
C ASN A 119 -14.72 -9.50 -17.23
N GLN A 120 -15.66 -10.35 -16.88
CA GLN A 120 -17.02 -10.27 -17.42
C GLN A 120 -17.81 -9.10 -16.84
N LEU A 121 -17.73 -8.89 -15.52
CA LEU A 121 -18.48 -7.84 -14.84
C LEU A 121 -17.90 -6.44 -15.05
N LYS A 122 -16.57 -6.30 -15.12
CA LYS A 122 -15.85 -5.01 -15.21
C LYS A 122 -16.24 -4.02 -14.10
N THR A 123 -16.51 -4.55 -12.92
CA THR A 123 -16.85 -3.77 -11.73
C THR A 123 -15.61 -3.16 -11.08
N THR A 124 -15.80 -2.14 -10.24
CA THR A 124 -14.71 -1.51 -9.48
C THR A 124 -14.27 -2.33 -8.27
N GLN A 125 -15.11 -3.26 -7.81
CA GLN A 125 -14.84 -4.18 -6.71
C GLN A 125 -15.21 -5.62 -7.10
N PRO A 126 -14.48 -6.60 -6.54
CA PRO A 126 -13.23 -6.47 -5.81
C PRO A 126 -12.08 -6.02 -6.71
N VAL A 127 -11.08 -5.36 -6.12
CA VAL A 127 -9.82 -5.07 -6.82
C VAL A 127 -9.01 -6.36 -6.91
N MET A 128 -8.67 -6.79 -8.12
CA MET A 128 -7.95 -8.05 -8.33
C MET A 128 -6.44 -7.86 -8.21
N ALA A 129 -5.78 -8.73 -7.46
CA ALA A 129 -4.34 -8.79 -7.34
C ALA A 129 -3.81 -10.17 -7.70
N VAL A 130 -2.90 -10.22 -8.67
CA VAL A 130 -2.19 -11.44 -9.07
C VAL A 130 -0.80 -11.43 -8.48
N ARG A 131 -0.50 -12.40 -7.62
CA ARG A 131 0.84 -12.61 -7.09
C ARG A 131 1.68 -13.34 -8.12
N THR A 132 2.90 -12.84 -8.35
CA THR A 132 3.80 -13.37 -9.38
C THR A 132 5.17 -13.72 -8.81
N TRP A 133 5.72 -14.82 -9.28
CA TRP A 133 7.06 -15.31 -9.01
C TRP A 133 7.53 -16.12 -10.24
N GLU A 134 8.76 -16.63 -10.25
CA GLU A 134 9.30 -17.37 -11.41
C GLU A 134 8.55 -18.66 -11.77
N GLY A 135 7.85 -19.25 -10.80
CA GLY A 135 7.01 -20.45 -11.03
C GLY A 135 5.56 -20.14 -11.42
N THR A 136 5.18 -18.87 -11.53
CA THR A 136 3.80 -18.52 -11.93
C THR A 136 3.51 -18.98 -13.36
N PRO A 137 2.40 -19.71 -13.62
CA PRO A 137 2.02 -20.11 -14.95
C PRO A 137 1.84 -18.92 -15.90
N GLU A 138 2.45 -19.00 -17.08
CA GLU A 138 2.38 -17.94 -18.09
C GLU A 138 0.93 -17.61 -18.49
N GLU A 139 0.05 -18.61 -18.47
CA GLU A 139 -1.38 -18.42 -18.78
C GLU A 139 -2.08 -17.49 -17.79
N LEU A 140 -1.73 -17.56 -16.50
CA LEU A 140 -2.30 -16.65 -15.50
C LEU A 140 -1.87 -15.21 -15.78
N ILE A 141 -0.59 -14.99 -16.09
CA ILE A 141 -0.04 -13.69 -16.46
C ILE A 141 -0.72 -13.16 -17.73
N ARG A 142 -0.81 -14.01 -18.77
CA ARG A 142 -1.46 -13.64 -20.03
C ARG A 142 -2.92 -13.26 -19.84
N LYS A 143 -3.67 -14.00 -19.02
CA LYS A 143 -5.07 -13.68 -18.71
C LYS A 143 -5.18 -12.29 -18.07
N GLY A 144 -4.38 -11.98 -17.06
CA GLY A 144 -4.37 -10.66 -16.43
C GLY A 144 -3.95 -9.55 -17.38
N CYS A 145 -2.91 -9.77 -18.21
CA CYS A 145 -2.49 -8.79 -19.22
C CYS A 145 -3.60 -8.53 -20.26
N LYS A 146 -4.33 -9.56 -20.66
CA LYS A 146 -5.46 -9.43 -21.59
C LYS A 146 -6.58 -8.56 -20.98
N MET A 147 -6.90 -8.76 -19.72
CA MET A 147 -7.89 -7.91 -19.02
C MET A 147 -7.48 -6.42 -19.06
N ILE A 148 -6.20 -6.12 -18.81
CA ILE A 148 -5.68 -4.75 -18.88
C ILE A 148 -5.74 -4.21 -20.32
N GLN A 149 -5.39 -5.03 -21.31
CA GLN A 149 -5.48 -4.67 -22.72
C GLN A 149 -6.94 -4.35 -23.14
N GLU A 150 -7.91 -5.02 -22.54
CA GLU A 150 -9.35 -4.79 -22.77
C GLU A 150 -9.89 -3.54 -22.03
N GLY A 151 -9.00 -2.75 -21.42
CA GLY A 151 -9.31 -1.46 -20.80
C GLY A 151 -9.68 -1.53 -19.32
N GLN A 152 -9.41 -2.65 -18.64
CA GLN A 152 -9.63 -2.73 -17.20
C GLN A 152 -8.43 -2.15 -16.43
N ALA A 153 -8.70 -1.55 -15.28
CA ALA A 153 -7.66 -1.13 -14.32
C ALA A 153 -7.14 -2.31 -13.46
N ASN A 154 -7.65 -3.51 -13.68
CA ASN A 154 -7.37 -4.74 -12.96
C ASN A 154 -6.86 -5.82 -13.92
N PRO A 155 -6.07 -6.81 -13.43
CA PRO A 155 -5.50 -6.93 -12.10
C PRO A 155 -4.19 -6.12 -11.91
N GLY A 156 -3.83 -5.81 -10.66
CA GLY A 156 -2.47 -5.44 -10.31
C GLY A 156 -1.58 -6.67 -10.17
N PHE A 157 -0.33 -6.60 -10.66
CA PHE A 157 0.66 -7.67 -10.49
C PHE A 157 1.61 -7.35 -9.36
N PHE A 158 1.81 -8.31 -8.45
CA PHE A 158 2.62 -8.12 -7.24
C PHE A 158 3.73 -9.18 -7.16
N ASN A 159 4.96 -8.71 -6.94
CA ASN A 159 6.13 -9.57 -6.85
C ASN A 159 6.20 -10.28 -5.50
N ASP A 160 6.14 -11.61 -5.52
CA ASP A 160 6.19 -12.44 -4.30
C ASP A 160 7.47 -12.23 -3.49
N TYR A 161 8.63 -12.11 -4.13
CA TYR A 161 9.89 -11.95 -3.41
C TYR A 161 10.01 -10.63 -2.68
N ALA A 162 9.53 -9.53 -3.29
CA ALA A 162 9.52 -8.23 -2.65
C ALA A 162 8.62 -8.24 -1.41
N ALA A 163 7.41 -8.76 -1.55
CA ALA A 163 6.44 -8.84 -0.46
C ALA A 163 6.88 -9.81 0.64
N MET A 164 7.43 -10.98 0.28
CA MET A 164 8.00 -11.93 1.24
C MET A 164 9.16 -11.33 2.02
N LYS A 165 10.07 -10.61 1.35
CA LYS A 165 11.19 -9.94 2.02
C LYS A 165 10.69 -8.93 3.05
N MET A 166 9.65 -8.17 2.71
CA MET A 166 9.03 -7.22 3.62
C MET A 166 8.39 -7.92 4.83
N THR A 167 7.64 -8.99 4.62
CA THR A 167 6.99 -9.74 5.71
C THR A 167 7.98 -10.49 6.60
N LEU A 168 9.06 -11.03 6.04
CA LEU A 168 10.17 -11.60 6.82
C LEU A 168 10.83 -10.53 7.70
N GLY A 169 10.99 -9.31 7.22
CA GLY A 169 11.48 -8.17 8.01
C GLY A 169 10.59 -7.82 9.20
N LYS A 170 9.32 -8.23 9.18
CA LYS A 170 8.37 -8.10 10.29
C LYS A 170 8.39 -9.28 11.28
N GLY A 171 9.31 -10.22 11.12
CA GLY A 171 9.49 -11.38 11.98
C GLY A 171 8.63 -12.60 11.65
N CYS A 172 8.01 -12.63 10.46
CA CYS A 172 7.26 -13.81 10.00
C CYS A 172 8.19 -14.98 9.70
N THR A 173 7.69 -16.22 9.86
CA THR A 173 8.37 -17.39 9.32
C THR A 173 8.32 -17.39 7.80
N ILE A 174 9.15 -18.23 7.15
CA ILE A 174 9.15 -18.32 5.68
C ILE A 174 7.80 -18.81 5.13
N GLU A 175 7.13 -19.72 5.83
CA GLU A 175 5.82 -20.25 5.46
C GLU A 175 4.74 -19.15 5.55
N GLU A 176 4.78 -18.35 6.62
CA GLU A 176 3.87 -17.21 6.80
C GLU A 176 4.17 -16.08 5.83
N ALA A 177 5.46 -15.87 5.52
CA ALA A 177 5.85 -14.90 4.52
C ALA A 177 5.39 -15.31 3.11
N ARG A 178 5.37 -16.60 2.78
CA ARG A 178 4.77 -17.11 1.53
C ARG A 178 3.25 -16.99 1.50
N ASP A 179 2.61 -16.93 2.66
CA ASP A 179 1.15 -16.74 2.79
C ASP A 179 0.73 -15.28 2.92
N TRP A 180 1.57 -14.36 2.46
CA TRP A 180 1.26 -12.94 2.48
C TRP A 180 0.02 -12.58 1.64
N THR A 181 -0.68 -11.55 2.04
CA THR A 181 -1.83 -11.00 1.34
C THR A 181 -1.73 -9.48 1.22
N ILE A 182 -2.72 -8.85 0.62
CA ILE A 182 -2.77 -7.40 0.45
C ILE A 182 -3.93 -6.84 1.27
N VAL A 183 -3.67 -5.71 1.92
CA VAL A 183 -4.66 -4.88 2.58
C VAL A 183 -4.68 -3.51 1.92
N GLY A 184 -5.85 -2.91 1.81
CA GLY A 184 -6.01 -1.60 1.18
C GLY A 184 -5.63 -1.62 -0.30
N CYS A 185 -4.89 -0.61 -0.75
CA CYS A 185 -4.57 -0.45 -2.16
C CYS A 185 -3.47 -1.41 -2.64
N ILE A 186 -2.36 -1.51 -1.87
CA ILE A 186 -1.14 -2.20 -2.30
C ILE A 186 -0.28 -2.73 -1.14
N GLN A 187 -0.76 -2.73 0.12
CA GLN A 187 0.08 -3.05 1.28
C GLN A 187 0.20 -4.56 1.50
N PRO A 188 1.37 -5.19 1.26
CA PRO A 188 1.58 -6.57 1.60
C PRO A 188 1.72 -6.74 3.11
N GLY A 189 1.07 -7.79 3.63
CA GLY A 189 1.16 -8.15 5.05
C GLY A 189 0.91 -9.63 5.28
N PRO A 190 1.27 -10.15 6.45
CA PRO A 190 1.02 -11.54 6.78
C PRO A 190 -0.48 -11.83 6.89
N GLY A 191 -0.93 -12.93 6.30
CA GLY A 191 -2.33 -13.33 6.29
C GLY A 191 -2.87 -13.71 7.66
N GLY A 192 -4.01 -13.15 8.06
CA GLY A 192 -4.83 -13.61 9.19
C GLY A 192 -4.30 -13.35 10.60
N GLY A 193 -3.10 -12.81 10.76
CA GLY A 193 -2.49 -12.59 12.08
C GLY A 193 -1.81 -11.26 12.26
N SER A 194 -2.15 -10.28 11.46
CA SER A 194 -1.48 -8.98 11.44
C SER A 194 -2.45 -7.83 11.72
N THR A 195 -1.95 -6.82 12.40
CA THR A 195 -2.58 -5.49 12.47
C THR A 195 -2.13 -4.58 11.32
N ASP A 196 -1.39 -5.10 10.37
CA ASP A 196 -0.88 -4.35 9.20
C ASP A 196 -1.98 -3.72 8.35
N GLY A 197 -3.23 -3.95 8.68
CA GLY A 197 -4.37 -3.22 8.12
C GLY A 197 -4.47 -1.77 8.57
N SER A 198 -3.45 -1.23 9.24
CA SER A 198 -3.36 0.20 9.55
C SER A 198 -2.07 0.81 9.02
N PRO A 199 -1.80 0.70 7.71
CA PRO A 199 -0.65 1.37 7.10
C PRO A 199 -0.84 2.89 7.07
N ASP A 200 -2.05 3.38 7.32
CA ASP A 200 -2.41 4.80 7.27
C ASP A 200 -2.01 5.57 8.54
N ALA A 201 -0.88 5.22 9.16
CA ALA A 201 -0.35 6.01 10.28
C ALA A 201 -0.05 7.45 9.86
N GLY A 202 0.25 7.67 8.57
CA GLY A 202 0.34 8.99 7.98
C GLY A 202 1.12 9.03 6.68
N TYR A 203 0.86 10.07 5.92
CA TYR A 203 1.46 10.35 4.62
C TYR A 203 2.46 11.48 4.72
N VAL A 204 3.67 11.29 4.21
CA VAL A 204 4.67 12.36 4.05
C VAL A 204 4.92 12.58 2.56
N ASN A 205 4.64 13.80 2.10
CA ASN A 205 4.85 14.20 0.72
C ASN A 205 6.30 14.66 0.51
N MET A 206 7.08 13.90 -0.25
CA MET A 206 8.49 14.16 -0.47
C MET A 206 8.74 15.45 -1.29
N GLY A 207 7.86 15.75 -2.23
CA GLY A 207 7.92 17.03 -2.94
C GLY A 207 7.79 18.22 -1.99
N LYS A 208 6.91 18.11 -0.98
CA LYS A 208 6.75 19.15 0.06
C LYS A 208 7.98 19.23 0.96
N MET A 209 8.66 18.12 1.22
CA MET A 209 9.92 18.13 1.99
C MET A 209 11.02 18.89 1.24
N ILE A 210 11.11 18.75 -0.07
CA ILE A 210 12.03 19.54 -0.90
C ILE A 210 11.67 21.03 -0.83
N GLU A 211 10.39 21.36 -0.97
CA GLU A 211 9.91 22.73 -0.87
C GLU A 211 10.28 23.36 0.49
N PHE A 212 10.17 22.60 1.59
CA PHE A 212 10.62 23.05 2.90
C PHE A 212 12.15 23.27 3.00
N VAL A 213 12.96 22.49 2.27
CA VAL A 213 14.39 22.77 2.19
C VAL A 213 14.63 24.07 1.43
N LEU A 214 13.98 24.25 0.28
CA LEU A 214 14.15 25.42 -0.58
C LEU A 214 13.73 26.73 0.12
N HIS A 215 12.78 26.67 1.05
CA HIS A 215 12.25 27.84 1.79
C HIS A 215 12.63 27.83 3.27
N ASN A 216 13.67 27.10 3.66
CA ASN A 216 14.15 27.04 5.05
C ASN A 216 13.03 26.79 6.08
N GLY A 217 12.15 25.83 5.77
CA GLY A 217 11.05 25.39 6.63
C GLY A 217 9.74 26.20 6.52
N VAL A 218 9.73 27.26 5.75
CA VAL A 218 8.51 28.05 5.51
C VAL A 218 7.70 27.41 4.38
N ASP A 219 6.39 27.27 4.57
CA ASP A 219 5.47 26.89 3.53
C ASP A 219 5.17 28.11 2.63
N PRO A 220 5.58 28.11 1.34
CA PRO A 220 5.42 29.29 0.48
C PRO A 220 3.95 29.64 0.23
N ARG A 221 3.05 28.65 0.25
CA ARG A 221 1.62 28.88 0.03
C ARG A 221 0.94 29.61 1.20
N THR A 222 1.36 29.35 2.44
CA THR A 222 0.73 29.92 3.65
C THR A 222 1.58 30.97 4.36
N GLY A 223 2.87 31.06 4.02
CA GLY A 223 3.85 31.92 4.69
C GLY A 223 4.19 31.47 6.12
N LYS A 224 3.75 30.28 6.56
CA LYS A 224 3.96 29.78 7.92
C LYS A 224 5.20 28.90 8.01
N LEU A 225 5.91 28.99 9.13
CA LEU A 225 6.96 28.03 9.47
C LEU A 225 6.31 26.71 9.84
N MET A 226 6.45 25.70 8.98
CA MET A 226 5.86 24.36 9.14
C MET A 226 6.91 23.25 9.16
N GLY A 227 8.10 23.49 8.62
CA GLY A 227 9.24 22.59 8.64
C GLY A 227 10.36 23.08 9.56
N LEU A 228 11.48 22.35 9.55
CA LEU A 228 12.71 22.78 10.25
C LEU A 228 13.40 23.91 9.50
N GLN A 229 14.03 24.79 10.23
CA GLN A 229 14.98 25.75 9.67
C GLN A 229 16.33 25.03 9.46
N THR A 230 16.55 24.47 8.26
CA THR A 230 17.74 23.68 7.90
C THR A 230 18.86 24.51 7.28
N GLY A 231 18.66 25.80 7.17
CA GLY A 231 19.57 26.75 6.53
C GLY A 231 19.08 27.27 5.19
N ASP A 232 19.68 28.35 4.72
CA ASP A 232 19.37 28.93 3.42
C ASP A 232 20.03 28.08 2.33
N PRO A 233 19.26 27.44 1.43
CA PRO A 233 19.78 26.56 0.38
C PRO A 233 20.68 27.27 -0.63
N ARG A 234 20.57 28.60 -0.76
CA ARG A 234 21.47 29.43 -1.59
C ARG A 234 22.93 29.41 -1.12
N LYS A 235 23.13 29.00 0.14
CA LYS A 235 24.48 28.89 0.77
C LYS A 235 25.04 27.48 0.76
N PHE A 236 24.27 26.49 0.33
CA PHE A 236 24.74 25.12 0.22
C PHE A 236 25.76 24.99 -0.92
N LYS A 237 26.86 24.29 -0.62
CA LYS A 237 28.02 24.21 -1.54
C LYS A 237 27.90 23.07 -2.54
N ASN A 238 27.12 22.06 -2.23
CA ASN A 238 26.98 20.84 -3.01
C ASN A 238 25.64 20.15 -2.71
N ILE A 239 25.33 19.10 -3.48
CA ILE A 239 24.10 18.34 -3.33
C ILE A 239 24.03 17.58 -2.00
N GLU A 240 25.13 17.21 -1.40
CA GLU A 240 25.13 16.49 -0.11
C GLU A 240 24.61 17.37 1.03
N GLU A 241 24.97 18.65 1.06
CA GLU A 241 24.42 19.59 2.04
C GLU A 241 22.89 19.76 1.85
N PHE A 242 22.40 19.74 0.61
CA PHE A 242 20.98 19.75 0.29
C PHE A 242 20.28 18.45 0.75
N LYS A 243 20.86 17.29 0.47
CA LYS A 243 20.36 15.98 0.89
C LYS A 243 20.33 15.87 2.41
N ASP A 244 21.33 16.36 3.12
CA ASP A 244 21.35 16.39 4.58
C ASP A 244 20.24 17.25 5.18
N ALA A 245 19.97 18.41 4.58
CA ALA A 245 18.84 19.26 4.96
C ALA A 245 17.51 18.55 4.70
N LEU A 246 17.39 17.87 3.57
CA LEU A 246 16.20 17.09 3.20
C LEU A 246 15.95 15.91 4.15
N LYS A 247 16.99 15.14 4.48
CA LYS A 247 16.92 14.06 5.48
C LYS A 247 16.39 14.55 6.83
N LYS A 248 16.82 15.72 7.28
CA LYS A 248 16.32 16.35 8.51
C LYS A 248 14.85 16.76 8.43
N GLN A 249 14.41 17.34 7.31
CA GLN A 249 13.00 17.66 7.06
C GLN A 249 12.13 16.41 7.11
N ILE A 250 12.52 15.38 6.40
CA ILE A 250 11.79 14.10 6.33
C ILE A 250 11.62 13.49 7.71
N LEU A 251 12.71 13.33 8.48
CA LEU A 251 12.64 12.76 9.82
C LEU A 251 11.81 13.60 10.79
N HIS A 252 11.89 14.93 10.70
CA HIS A 252 11.07 15.81 11.52
C HIS A 252 9.57 15.55 11.28
N HIS A 253 9.14 15.49 10.02
CA HIS A 253 7.74 15.28 9.70
C HIS A 253 7.27 13.88 10.07
N TYR A 254 8.08 12.84 9.86
CA TYR A 254 7.73 11.50 10.35
C TYR A 254 7.61 11.44 11.87
N LYS A 255 8.45 12.15 12.64
CA LYS A 255 8.31 12.25 14.10
C LYS A 255 6.98 12.91 14.52
N LEU A 256 6.53 13.93 13.81
CA LEU A 256 5.22 14.54 14.06
C LEU A 256 4.07 13.59 13.74
N VAL A 257 4.14 12.91 12.59
CA VAL A 257 3.15 11.92 12.15
C VAL A 257 3.06 10.77 13.16
N THR A 258 4.17 10.17 13.55
CA THR A 258 4.20 9.05 14.49
C THR A 258 3.74 9.44 15.88
N ALA A 259 4.07 10.64 16.35
CA ALA A 259 3.57 11.15 17.63
C ALA A 259 2.04 11.29 17.61
N GLY A 260 1.48 11.87 16.55
CA GLY A 260 0.02 11.98 16.38
C GLY A 260 -0.66 10.62 16.31
N TYR A 261 -0.08 9.68 15.54
CA TYR A 261 -0.62 8.34 15.41
C TYR A 261 -0.55 7.54 16.72
N ASN A 262 0.52 7.64 17.49
CA ASN A 262 0.63 6.99 18.81
C ASN A 262 -0.45 7.49 19.79
N ILE A 263 -0.78 8.79 19.74
CA ILE A 263 -1.90 9.35 20.54
C ILE A 263 -3.23 8.71 20.08
N MET A 264 -3.46 8.64 18.77
CA MET A 264 -4.67 8.02 18.21
C MET A 264 -4.77 6.54 18.57
N GLN A 265 -3.68 5.77 18.43
CA GLN A 265 -3.62 4.38 18.86
C GLN A 265 -3.98 4.24 20.35
N GLY A 266 -3.42 5.08 21.22
CA GLY A 266 -3.73 5.09 22.65
C GLY A 266 -5.21 5.31 22.93
N ILE A 267 -5.87 6.19 22.18
CA ILE A 267 -7.32 6.40 22.28
C ILE A 267 -8.09 5.16 21.82
N HIS A 268 -7.69 4.55 20.69
CA HIS A 268 -8.32 3.34 20.17
C HIS A 268 -8.19 2.16 21.14
N MET A 269 -7.03 1.98 21.75
CA MET A 269 -6.81 0.94 22.77
C MET A 269 -7.78 1.05 23.95
N LEU A 270 -8.16 2.27 24.33
CA LEU A 270 -9.01 2.54 25.49
C LEU A 270 -10.50 2.60 25.15
N ARG A 271 -10.87 2.99 23.93
CA ARG A 271 -12.24 3.38 23.58
C ARG A 271 -12.87 2.56 22.44
N TYR A 272 -12.05 1.82 21.68
CA TYR A 272 -12.49 1.13 20.46
C TYR A 272 -12.10 -0.36 20.49
N PRO A 273 -12.70 -1.19 21.36
CA PRO A 273 -12.46 -2.62 21.30
C PRO A 273 -13.16 -3.18 20.06
N VAL A 274 -12.39 -3.55 19.04
CA VAL A 274 -12.89 -4.22 17.84
C VAL A 274 -13.04 -5.71 18.15
N ILE A 275 -14.21 -6.10 18.58
CA ILE A 275 -14.47 -7.44 19.18
C ILE A 275 -14.46 -8.50 18.09
N PHE A 276 -15.23 -8.34 17.03
CA PHE A 276 -15.31 -9.33 15.95
C PHE A 276 -13.96 -9.50 15.26
N ALA A 277 -13.31 -8.38 14.89
CA ALA A 277 -11.97 -8.43 14.32
C ALA A 277 -10.97 -9.15 15.23
N SER A 278 -11.04 -8.91 16.55
CA SER A 278 -10.17 -9.58 17.51
C SER A 278 -10.44 -11.08 17.63
N MET A 279 -11.70 -11.50 17.52
CA MET A 279 -12.06 -12.94 17.61
C MET A 279 -11.50 -13.75 16.43
N VAL A 280 -11.35 -13.13 15.25
CA VAL A 280 -10.90 -13.82 14.03
C VAL A 280 -9.43 -13.55 13.68
N THR A 281 -8.73 -12.72 14.47
CA THR A 281 -7.31 -12.41 14.27
C THR A 281 -6.44 -13.32 15.17
N LYS A 282 -5.50 -14.04 14.55
CA LYS A 282 -4.54 -14.90 15.27
C LYS A 282 -3.74 -14.11 16.31
N GLY A 283 -3.61 -14.65 17.50
CA GLY A 283 -2.89 -14.04 18.63
C GLY A 283 -3.79 -13.28 19.59
N CYS A 284 -4.94 -12.76 19.16
CA CYS A 284 -5.81 -11.95 20.02
C CYS A 284 -6.47 -12.79 21.13
N VAL A 285 -7.05 -13.94 20.79
CA VAL A 285 -7.69 -14.83 21.75
C VAL A 285 -6.65 -15.41 22.73
N GLU A 286 -5.52 -15.84 22.20
CA GLU A 286 -4.43 -16.43 22.98
C GLU A 286 -3.80 -15.42 23.96
N SER A 287 -3.67 -14.16 23.55
CA SER A 287 -3.11 -13.10 24.40
C SER A 287 -4.14 -12.45 25.32
N GLY A 288 -5.44 -12.67 25.10
CA GLY A 288 -6.52 -11.97 25.81
C GLY A 288 -6.56 -10.47 25.54
N LYS A 289 -6.01 -10.02 24.39
CA LYS A 289 -5.95 -8.62 23.97
C LYS A 289 -6.69 -8.41 22.64
N SER A 290 -7.35 -7.28 22.50
CA SER A 290 -7.92 -6.91 21.21
C SER A 290 -6.84 -6.56 20.18
N VAL A 291 -7.20 -6.52 18.90
CA VAL A 291 -6.35 -6.03 17.82
C VAL A 291 -5.80 -4.64 18.16
N GLN A 292 -6.65 -3.75 18.69
CA GLN A 292 -6.24 -2.39 19.05
C GLN A 292 -5.26 -2.33 20.23
N GLN A 293 -5.24 -3.37 21.06
CA GLN A 293 -4.30 -3.48 22.18
C GLN A 293 -3.02 -4.26 21.83
N GLY A 294 -2.77 -4.51 20.56
CA GLY A 294 -1.61 -5.28 20.10
C GLY A 294 -1.73 -6.78 20.34
N GLY A 295 -2.97 -7.32 20.34
CA GLY A 295 -3.21 -8.75 20.53
C GLY A 295 -2.89 -9.61 19.30
N ALA A 296 -2.82 -9.04 18.11
CA ALA A 296 -2.45 -9.78 16.91
C ALA A 296 -1.03 -10.34 17.01
N LYS A 297 -0.78 -11.46 16.34
CA LYS A 297 0.54 -12.11 16.30
C LYS A 297 1.63 -11.16 15.78
N TYR A 298 1.30 -10.35 14.79
CA TYR A 298 2.15 -9.32 14.21
C TYR A 298 1.49 -7.96 14.36
N SER A 299 2.11 -7.08 15.14
CA SER A 299 1.61 -5.72 15.36
C SER A 299 2.62 -4.73 14.82
N THR A 300 2.28 -4.10 13.71
CA THR A 300 3.09 -3.05 13.08
C THR A 300 2.19 -1.87 12.71
N ALA A 301 2.79 -0.69 12.60
CA ALA A 301 2.15 0.51 12.08
C ALA A 301 2.88 0.93 10.80
N GLY A 302 2.15 1.08 9.70
CA GLY A 302 2.73 1.46 8.41
C GLY A 302 2.77 2.96 8.19
N LEU A 303 3.85 3.45 7.60
CA LEU A 303 4.00 4.83 7.16
C LEU A 303 4.03 4.90 5.64
N PHE A 304 3.41 5.94 5.09
CA PHE A 304 3.35 6.15 3.64
C PHE A 304 4.28 7.25 3.17
N ILE A 305 4.81 7.02 1.98
CA ILE A 305 5.47 8.05 1.17
C ILE A 305 4.62 8.38 -0.04
N THR A 306 4.51 9.66 -0.34
CA THR A 306 4.03 10.16 -1.63
C THR A 306 5.15 10.93 -2.32
N GLY A 307 5.31 10.71 -3.64
CA GLY A 307 6.26 11.47 -4.44
C GLY A 307 7.73 11.09 -4.23
N ALA A 308 8.04 9.83 -3.91
CA ALA A 308 9.43 9.36 -3.78
C ALA A 308 10.20 9.46 -5.11
N ALA A 309 9.58 9.11 -6.23
CA ALA A 309 10.16 9.30 -7.55
C ALA A 309 10.40 10.79 -7.86
N ASN A 310 9.42 11.65 -7.54
CA ASN A 310 9.58 13.10 -7.69
C ASN A 310 10.75 13.65 -6.85
N MET A 311 10.97 13.09 -5.66
CA MET A 311 12.10 13.46 -4.82
C MET A 311 13.44 13.11 -5.48
N ALA A 312 13.57 11.89 -6.00
CA ALA A 312 14.80 11.45 -6.66
C ALA A 312 15.07 12.30 -7.91
N ASP A 313 14.07 12.51 -8.76
CA ASP A 313 14.14 13.37 -9.94
C ASP A 313 14.52 14.81 -9.60
N SER A 314 13.97 15.35 -8.51
CA SER A 314 14.28 16.72 -8.06
C SER A 314 15.71 16.84 -7.56
N ILE A 315 16.21 15.84 -6.80
CA ILE A 315 17.60 15.80 -6.34
C ILE A 315 18.53 15.74 -7.56
N ALA A 316 18.26 14.84 -8.52
CA ALA A 316 19.06 14.73 -9.74
C ALA A 316 19.05 16.03 -10.56
N ALA A 317 17.90 16.71 -10.64
CA ALA A 317 17.78 17.98 -11.36
C ALA A 317 18.56 19.11 -10.66
N ILE A 318 18.50 19.22 -9.36
CA ILE A 318 19.27 20.19 -8.57
C ILE A 318 20.77 19.91 -8.70
N GLU A 319 21.15 18.64 -8.53
CA GLU A 319 22.56 18.23 -8.67
C GLU A 319 23.12 18.61 -10.03
N LYS A 320 22.44 18.19 -11.10
CA LYS A 320 22.88 18.39 -12.48
C LYS A 320 22.88 19.85 -12.90
N CYS A 321 21.77 20.55 -12.72
CA CYS A 321 21.58 21.87 -13.29
C CYS A 321 22.12 23.01 -12.41
N VAL A 322 22.14 22.82 -11.07
CA VAL A 322 22.60 23.88 -10.14
C VAL A 322 24.07 23.67 -9.73
N TYR A 323 24.43 22.45 -9.34
CA TYR A 323 25.79 22.21 -8.76
C TYR A 323 26.84 21.77 -9.78
N GLU A 324 26.51 20.87 -10.71
CA GLU A 324 27.47 20.35 -11.69
C GLU A 324 27.63 21.31 -12.87
N ASP A 325 26.62 21.43 -13.70
CA ASP A 325 26.69 22.20 -14.97
C ASP A 325 26.50 23.70 -14.75
N LYS A 326 25.91 24.08 -13.63
CA LYS A 326 25.67 25.50 -13.26
C LYS A 326 24.89 26.28 -14.33
N ASP A 327 23.90 25.60 -14.95
CA ASP A 327 23.02 26.23 -15.92
C ASP A 327 22.13 27.31 -15.29
N ILE A 328 21.77 27.10 -14.01
CA ILE A 328 20.94 28.00 -13.21
C ILE A 328 21.51 28.07 -11.79
N THR A 329 21.22 29.14 -11.09
CA THR A 329 21.51 29.29 -9.67
C THR A 329 20.37 28.74 -8.81
N MET A 330 20.64 28.47 -7.54
CA MET A 330 19.61 28.09 -6.58
C MET A 330 18.55 29.19 -6.42
N ASP A 331 18.96 30.46 -6.50
CA ASP A 331 18.04 31.61 -6.39
C ASP A 331 17.08 31.67 -7.58
N GLU A 332 17.58 31.48 -8.79
CA GLU A 332 16.75 31.42 -10.01
C GLU A 332 15.79 30.23 -9.96
N LEU A 333 16.23 29.07 -9.44
CA LEU A 333 15.36 27.90 -9.29
C LEU A 333 14.21 28.18 -8.33
N ILE A 334 14.49 28.76 -7.16
CA ILE A 334 13.48 29.07 -6.15
C ILE A 334 12.48 30.09 -6.71
N ASP A 335 12.96 31.16 -7.34
CA ASP A 335 12.10 32.16 -7.97
C ASP A 335 11.19 31.54 -9.04
N ALA A 336 11.73 30.67 -9.88
CA ALA A 336 10.94 29.99 -10.90
C ALA A 336 9.86 29.08 -10.33
N LEU A 337 10.16 28.35 -9.26
CA LEU A 337 9.20 27.51 -8.55
C LEU A 337 8.09 28.34 -7.87
N ASP A 338 8.45 29.45 -7.22
CA ASP A 338 7.50 30.34 -6.55
C ASP A 338 6.50 30.98 -7.54
N HIS A 339 6.92 31.21 -8.78
CA HIS A 339 6.09 31.73 -9.86
C HIS A 339 5.57 30.63 -10.81
N ASN A 340 5.67 29.34 -10.42
CA ASN A 340 5.23 28.20 -11.23
C ASN A 340 5.76 28.26 -12.68
N PHE A 341 7.00 28.67 -12.85
CA PHE A 341 7.70 28.88 -14.15
C PHE A 341 7.00 29.86 -15.10
N GLU A 342 6.16 30.76 -14.61
CA GLU A 342 5.51 31.76 -15.45
C GLU A 342 6.58 32.61 -16.20
N GLY A 343 6.52 32.61 -17.53
CA GLY A 343 7.52 33.26 -18.37
C GLY A 343 8.91 32.59 -18.44
N GLN A 344 9.09 31.45 -17.77
CA GLN A 344 10.37 30.73 -17.65
C GLN A 344 10.33 29.32 -18.27
N GLU A 345 9.58 29.12 -19.34
CA GLU A 345 9.39 27.80 -19.97
C GLU A 345 10.70 27.13 -20.38
N ARG A 346 11.70 27.92 -20.82
CA ARG A 346 13.03 27.37 -21.17
C ARG A 346 13.69 26.67 -19.95
N MET A 347 13.62 27.28 -18.77
CA MET A 347 14.16 26.70 -17.54
C MET A 347 13.36 25.46 -17.15
N ARG A 348 12.04 25.53 -17.25
CA ARG A 348 11.17 24.38 -16.98
C ARG A 348 11.53 23.19 -17.87
N GLN A 349 11.72 23.42 -19.18
CA GLN A 349 12.13 22.37 -20.13
C GLN A 349 13.55 21.86 -19.85
N LEU A 350 14.47 22.70 -19.42
CA LEU A 350 15.81 22.29 -19.00
C LEU A 350 15.73 21.29 -17.85
N LEU A 351 15.00 21.61 -16.76
CA LEU A 351 14.85 20.77 -15.58
C LEU A 351 14.08 19.47 -15.86
N LEU A 352 13.15 19.50 -16.81
CA LEU A 352 12.38 18.31 -17.19
C LEU A 352 13.20 17.33 -18.04
N ASN A 353 14.05 17.81 -18.93
CA ASN A 353 14.62 16.99 -20.01
C ASN A 353 16.13 16.71 -19.86
N LYS A 354 16.88 17.55 -19.16
CA LYS A 354 18.34 17.38 -19.06
C LYS A 354 18.75 16.33 -18.02
N PRO A 355 18.20 16.33 -16.80
CA PRO A 355 18.55 15.32 -15.79
C PRO A 355 17.94 13.97 -16.11
N GLU A 356 18.63 12.90 -15.70
CA GLU A 356 18.08 11.55 -15.69
C GLU A 356 16.80 11.48 -14.84
N LYS A 357 15.94 10.49 -15.15
CA LYS A 357 14.65 10.30 -14.46
C LYS A 357 14.53 8.88 -13.91
N PHE A 358 14.02 8.79 -12.70
CA PHE A 358 13.73 7.53 -12.04
C PHE A 358 12.82 6.63 -12.89
N GLY A 359 13.14 5.33 -12.90
CA GLY A 359 12.34 4.31 -13.57
C GLY A 359 12.68 4.10 -15.06
N ASN A 360 13.73 4.72 -15.55
CA ASN A 360 14.24 4.57 -16.94
C ASN A 360 15.54 3.75 -17.02
N ASP A 361 15.85 2.95 -16.00
CA ASP A 361 17.10 2.18 -15.89
C ASP A 361 18.36 3.07 -15.87
N GLU A 362 18.24 4.23 -15.24
CA GLU A 362 19.33 5.20 -15.07
C GLU A 362 19.96 5.03 -13.68
N ALA A 363 21.14 4.41 -13.64
CA ALA A 363 21.76 3.94 -12.39
C ALA A 363 21.99 5.06 -11.35
N HIS A 364 22.22 6.29 -11.79
CA HIS A 364 22.47 7.42 -10.89
C HIS A 364 21.20 7.81 -10.12
N VAL A 365 20.11 8.13 -10.81
CA VAL A 365 18.86 8.57 -10.18
C VAL A 365 18.19 7.42 -9.41
N ASP A 366 18.29 6.18 -9.91
CA ASP A 366 17.85 4.99 -9.18
C ASP A 366 18.68 4.78 -7.89
N GLY A 367 19.97 5.15 -7.91
CA GLY A 367 20.84 5.18 -6.74
C GLY A 367 20.39 6.21 -5.70
N ILE A 368 20.04 7.42 -6.12
CA ILE A 368 19.49 8.48 -5.25
C ILE A 368 18.20 7.98 -4.59
N TYR A 369 17.27 7.42 -5.38
CA TYR A 369 16.02 6.85 -4.84
C TYR A 369 16.30 5.81 -3.76
N ARG A 370 17.16 4.84 -4.07
CA ARG A 370 17.55 3.76 -3.14
C ARG A 370 18.19 4.30 -1.87
N GLU A 371 19.12 5.24 -1.98
CA GLU A 371 19.76 5.87 -0.82
C GLU A 371 18.74 6.49 0.13
N MET A 372 17.82 7.29 -0.42
CA MET A 372 16.82 8.01 0.38
C MET A 372 15.81 7.05 1.01
N MET A 373 15.39 6.01 0.28
CA MET A 373 14.46 5.01 0.81
C MET A 373 15.08 4.18 1.93
N HIS A 374 16.31 3.71 1.76
CA HIS A 374 17.03 2.98 2.82
C HIS A 374 17.22 3.85 4.05
N PHE A 375 17.64 5.10 3.88
CA PHE A 375 17.79 6.02 5.00
C PHE A 375 16.50 6.16 5.80
N ILE A 376 15.36 6.36 5.14
CA ILE A 376 14.05 6.51 5.81
C ILE A 376 13.66 5.20 6.52
N ALA A 377 13.80 4.08 5.84
CA ALA A 377 13.44 2.77 6.38
C ALA A 377 14.29 2.42 7.62
N ASP A 378 15.60 2.60 7.54
CA ASP A 378 16.54 2.27 8.63
C ASP A 378 16.26 3.11 9.90
N GLU A 379 15.89 4.37 9.74
CA GLU A 379 15.55 5.24 10.86
C GLU A 379 14.17 4.90 11.45
N VAL A 380 13.15 4.77 10.61
CA VAL A 380 11.75 4.64 11.04
C VAL A 380 11.48 3.28 11.69
N GLN A 381 12.10 2.20 11.22
CA GLN A 381 11.91 0.85 11.78
C GLN A 381 12.35 0.73 13.25
N GLN A 382 13.15 1.66 13.75
CA GLN A 382 13.59 1.70 15.14
C GLN A 382 12.57 2.34 16.08
N TRP A 383 11.54 2.99 15.55
CA TRP A 383 10.60 3.74 16.36
C TRP A 383 9.46 2.84 16.84
N PRO A 384 9.18 2.85 18.16
CA PRO A 384 8.09 2.05 18.72
C PRO A 384 6.73 2.68 18.42
N ASP A 385 5.73 1.84 18.19
CA ASP A 385 4.32 2.25 18.20
C ASP A 385 3.68 2.11 19.61
N ALA A 386 2.49 2.67 19.80
CA ALA A 386 1.81 2.64 21.09
C ALA A 386 1.30 1.24 21.48
N ARG A 387 1.20 0.30 20.53
CA ARG A 387 0.71 -1.06 20.74
C ARG A 387 1.82 -2.05 21.11
N GLY A 388 3.07 -1.59 21.21
CA GLY A 388 4.24 -2.41 21.51
C GLY A 388 4.90 -3.07 20.31
N GLY A 389 4.53 -2.67 19.11
CA GLY A 389 5.22 -2.99 17.87
C GLY A 389 6.18 -1.89 17.43
N HIS A 390 6.54 -1.91 16.16
CA HIS A 390 7.41 -0.93 15.52
C HIS A 390 6.73 -0.36 14.27
N TYR A 391 7.17 0.83 13.86
CA TYR A 391 6.79 1.36 12.57
C TYR A 391 7.44 0.55 11.45
N SER A 392 6.71 0.35 10.38
CA SER A 392 7.21 -0.25 9.14
C SER A 392 7.05 0.74 7.99
N PHE A 393 7.84 0.50 6.95
CA PHE A 393 7.91 1.34 5.79
C PHE A 393 7.74 0.52 4.52
#